data_0b8e0a768ddea97662e618d1aade597a
#
_entry.id   0b8e0a768ddea97662e618d1aade597a
#
_cell.length_a   1.000
_cell.length_b   1.000
_cell.length_c   1.000
_cell.angle_alpha   90.00
_cell.angle_beta   90.00
_cell.angle_gamma   90.00
#
_symmetry.space_group_name_H-M   'P 1'
#
loop_
_entity.id
_entity.type
_entity.pdbx_description
1 polymer ?
#
loop_
_entity_poly.entity_id
_entity_poly.type
_entity_poly.pdbx_seq_one_letter_code
_entity_poly.pdbx_strand_id
1 'polypeptide(L)'
;MMRAVYGGIADQMIRLAEKKQLKDRELWKLVTKQFAETPDDADHGWRGEYWGKLMRGACMTWQYTRDQELYGILTESVKELLTCQEADGRISTYSRQEEFQGWDIWCRKYVLLGLIHFHEICAEAELSKQVLEAAERHLDAIIERIGEGEGKKRITLASDAGKGINSSSILEPVVRLYMISPRRQYLEFADYIVENGGAEGFDIFQAAFEDRLYPYEYPVVKAYELMSCFEGLLFYAQVKKEEHWRQAVIRFADRLLESESVIVGGSGCRHELFNHSSLMQTGTEYDGRMLETCVTVTWMKLLSR
;
A
#
# COMPACT_ATOMS: atom_id res chain seq x y z
N MET A 1 25.71 3.25 1.66
CA MET A 1 24.55 4.17 1.72
C MET A 1 24.76 5.14 2.87
N MET A 2 24.75 6.46 2.64
CA MET A 2 24.83 7.44 3.72
C MET A 2 23.59 7.34 4.59
N ARG A 3 23.76 7.20 5.90
CA ARG A 3 22.66 7.19 6.87
C ARG A 3 22.17 8.61 7.07
N ALA A 4 20.89 8.87 6.79
CA ALA A 4 20.28 10.14 7.16
C ALA A 4 20.25 10.26 8.70
N VAL A 5 20.67 11.41 9.22
CA VAL A 5 20.59 11.74 10.64
C VAL A 5 19.69 12.97 10.76
N TYR A 6 18.53 12.77 11.36
CA TYR A 6 17.62 13.87 11.64
C TYR A 6 17.98 14.52 12.99
N GLY A 7 17.66 15.78 13.12
CA GLY A 7 17.78 16.53 14.40
C GLY A 7 16.46 17.14 14.82
N GLY A 8 16.43 17.66 16.06
CA GLY A 8 15.29 18.41 16.57
C GLY A 8 14.01 17.57 16.64
N ILE A 9 12.89 18.16 16.20
CA ILE A 9 11.56 17.55 16.34
C ILE A 9 11.40 16.26 15.54
N ALA A 10 12.01 16.14 14.38
CA ALA A 10 11.90 14.94 13.54
C ALA A 10 12.48 13.70 14.24
N ASP A 11 13.71 13.80 14.81
CA ASP A 11 14.30 12.71 15.60
C ASP A 11 13.46 12.40 16.85
N GLN A 12 12.99 13.43 17.56
CA GLN A 12 12.16 13.25 18.75
C GLN A 12 10.86 12.50 18.43
N MET A 13 10.18 12.82 17.33
CA MET A 13 8.93 12.16 16.94
C MET A 13 9.17 10.71 16.51
N ILE A 14 10.25 10.42 15.79
CA ILE A 14 10.62 9.04 15.42
C ILE A 14 10.84 8.20 16.68
N ARG A 15 11.64 8.71 17.66
CA ARG A 15 11.90 8.00 18.91
C ARG A 15 10.67 7.89 19.81
N LEU A 16 9.78 8.87 19.78
CA LEU A 16 8.51 8.80 20.50
C LEU A 16 7.61 7.70 19.92
N ALA A 17 7.45 7.64 18.60
CA ALA A 17 6.69 6.58 17.92
C ALA A 17 7.31 5.19 18.20
N GLU A 18 8.63 5.06 18.09
CA GLU A 18 9.34 3.84 18.45
C GLU A 18 9.02 3.37 19.87
N LYS A 19 9.19 4.26 20.84
CA LYS A 19 9.02 3.93 22.27
C LYS A 19 7.56 3.68 22.65
N LYS A 20 6.62 4.44 22.12
CA LYS A 20 5.22 4.45 22.59
C LYS A 20 4.29 3.54 21.77
N GLN A 21 4.65 3.24 20.54
CA GLN A 21 3.81 2.46 19.65
C GLN A 21 4.54 1.22 19.10
N LEU A 22 5.70 1.39 18.45
CA LEU A 22 6.35 0.29 17.74
C LEU A 22 6.96 -0.76 18.68
N LYS A 23 7.25 -0.42 19.93
CA LYS A 23 7.67 -1.38 20.97
C LYS A 23 6.52 -1.93 21.81
N ASP A 24 5.29 -1.58 21.52
CA ASP A 24 4.12 -2.16 22.19
C ASP A 24 3.84 -3.57 21.68
N ARG A 25 4.26 -4.59 22.44
CA ARG A 25 4.08 -6.00 22.10
C ARG A 25 2.61 -6.41 22.02
N GLU A 26 1.74 -5.81 22.84
CA GLU A 26 0.31 -6.13 22.82
C GLU A 26 -0.35 -5.58 21.53
N LEU A 27 0.09 -4.42 21.03
CA LEU A 27 -0.34 -3.92 19.73
C LEU A 27 0.04 -4.90 18.61
N TRP A 28 1.27 -5.43 18.59
CA TRP A 28 1.71 -6.40 17.58
C TRP A 28 0.90 -7.69 17.64
N LYS A 29 0.66 -8.23 18.83
CA LYS A 29 -0.21 -9.41 19.01
C LYS A 29 -1.63 -9.14 18.51
N LEU A 30 -2.19 -7.96 18.84
CA LEU A 30 -3.54 -7.58 18.41
C LEU A 30 -3.68 -7.55 16.90
N VAL A 31 -2.73 -6.95 16.17
CA VAL A 31 -2.81 -6.85 14.71
C VAL A 31 -2.47 -8.18 14.01
N THR A 32 -1.61 -9.02 14.58
CA THR A 32 -1.30 -10.35 14.00
C THR A 32 -2.45 -11.34 14.21
N LYS A 33 -3.08 -11.33 15.36
CA LYS A 33 -4.22 -12.17 15.74
C LYS A 33 -5.40 -12.04 14.75
N GLN A 34 -5.58 -10.90 14.07
CA GLN A 34 -6.61 -10.67 13.06
C GLN A 34 -6.56 -11.71 11.92
N PHE A 35 -5.36 -12.20 11.58
CA PHE A 35 -5.18 -13.20 10.51
C PHE A 35 -5.61 -14.61 10.91
N ALA A 36 -5.68 -14.91 12.21
CA ALA A 36 -6.21 -16.16 12.71
C ALA A 36 -7.73 -16.11 12.95
N GLU A 37 -8.27 -14.93 13.25
CA GLU A 37 -9.68 -14.74 13.63
C GLU A 37 -10.60 -14.40 12.47
N THR A 38 -10.05 -13.93 11.35
CA THR A 38 -10.80 -13.48 10.15
C THR A 38 -12.02 -12.58 10.46
N PRO A 39 -11.85 -11.47 11.21
CA PRO A 39 -12.98 -10.66 11.69
C PRO A 39 -13.62 -9.79 10.60
N ASP A 40 -12.98 -9.65 9.45
CA ASP A 40 -13.42 -8.76 8.37
C ASP A 40 -14.67 -9.28 7.63
N ASP A 41 -15.02 -10.55 7.81
CA ASP A 41 -16.24 -11.15 7.26
C ASP A 41 -17.52 -10.44 7.71
N ALA A 42 -17.51 -9.87 8.92
CA ALA A 42 -18.72 -9.30 9.51
C ALA A 42 -19.08 -7.91 8.94
N ASP A 43 -18.08 -7.15 8.48
CA ASP A 43 -18.26 -5.74 8.09
C ASP A 43 -17.40 -5.32 6.87
N HIS A 44 -16.81 -6.27 6.18
CA HIS A 44 -15.88 -6.01 5.08
C HIS A 44 -14.79 -4.99 5.46
N GLY A 45 -14.28 -5.09 6.69
CA GLY A 45 -13.30 -4.17 7.26
C GLY A 45 -11.93 -4.26 6.61
N TRP A 46 -11.00 -3.46 7.14
CA TRP A 46 -9.64 -3.33 6.59
C TRP A 46 -8.57 -3.67 7.62
N ARG A 47 -8.88 -4.50 8.61
CA ARG A 47 -8.00 -4.79 9.76
C ARG A 47 -6.68 -5.41 9.36
N GLY A 48 -6.66 -6.19 8.28
CA GLY A 48 -5.44 -6.80 7.74
C GLY A 48 -4.38 -5.80 7.26
N GLU A 49 -4.75 -4.55 6.99
CA GLU A 49 -3.77 -3.52 6.60
C GLU A 49 -2.87 -3.08 7.75
N TYR A 50 -3.35 -3.17 9.01
CA TYR A 50 -2.64 -2.61 10.15
C TYR A 50 -1.28 -3.26 10.37
N TRP A 51 -1.21 -4.59 10.29
CA TRP A 51 0.05 -5.31 10.45
C TRP A 51 1.10 -4.82 9.45
N GLY A 52 0.75 -4.77 8.18
CA GLY A 52 1.71 -4.39 7.12
C GLY A 52 2.10 -2.91 7.16
N LYS A 53 1.15 -2.02 7.47
CA LYS A 53 1.44 -0.59 7.66
C LYS A 53 2.39 -0.36 8.83
N LEU A 54 2.15 -1.00 9.98
CA LEU A 54 3.03 -0.95 11.14
C LEU A 54 4.40 -1.54 10.83
N MET A 55 4.46 -2.73 10.21
CA MET A 55 5.71 -3.41 9.86
C MET A 55 6.57 -2.55 8.93
N ARG A 56 5.99 -1.98 7.87
CA ARG A 56 6.69 -1.07 6.96
C ARG A 56 7.30 0.12 7.70
N GLY A 57 6.50 0.81 8.53
CA GLY A 57 6.96 1.97 9.30
C GLY A 57 8.02 1.60 10.35
N ALA A 58 7.85 0.45 11.01
CA ALA A 58 8.77 -0.05 12.02
C ALA A 58 10.12 -0.49 11.42
N CYS A 59 10.13 -1.11 10.24
CA CYS A 59 11.36 -1.44 9.52
C CYS A 59 12.15 -0.17 9.15
N MET A 60 11.48 0.87 8.67
CA MET A 60 12.10 2.17 8.38
C MET A 60 12.64 2.83 9.66
N THR A 61 11.88 2.78 10.74
CA THR A 61 12.31 3.30 12.06
C THR A 61 13.54 2.54 12.54
N TRP A 62 13.54 1.21 12.45
CA TRP A 62 14.71 0.41 12.83
C TRP A 62 15.93 0.70 11.94
N GLN A 63 15.75 0.90 10.65
CA GLN A 63 16.87 1.32 9.77
C GLN A 63 17.49 2.63 10.23
N TYR A 64 16.71 3.51 10.84
CA TYR A 64 17.17 4.76 11.41
C TYR A 64 17.80 4.58 12.80
N THR A 65 17.10 3.95 13.75
CA THR A 65 17.50 3.88 15.17
C THR A 65 18.47 2.74 15.48
N ARG A 66 18.39 1.62 14.76
CA ARG A 66 19.13 0.37 15.01
C ARG A 66 18.84 -0.24 16.37
N ASP A 67 17.67 0.01 16.91
CA ASP A 67 17.24 -0.50 18.21
C ASP A 67 17.01 -2.01 18.18
N GLN A 68 17.73 -2.76 19.01
CA GLN A 68 17.72 -4.23 19.00
C GLN A 68 16.44 -4.79 19.62
N GLU A 69 15.82 -4.09 20.58
CA GLU A 69 14.54 -4.51 21.13
C GLU A 69 13.44 -4.43 20.09
N LEU A 70 13.38 -3.33 19.31
CA LEU A 70 12.46 -3.19 18.20
C LEU A 70 12.67 -4.33 17.18
N TYR A 71 13.92 -4.60 16.80
CA TYR A 71 14.23 -5.68 15.86
C TYR A 71 13.71 -7.05 16.35
N GLY A 72 13.89 -7.34 17.62
CA GLY A 72 13.36 -8.57 18.23
C GLY A 72 11.85 -8.66 18.14
N ILE A 73 11.14 -7.56 18.43
CA ILE A 73 9.67 -7.49 18.33
C ILE A 73 9.20 -7.72 16.89
N LEU A 74 9.85 -7.10 15.90
CA LEU A 74 9.50 -7.29 14.49
C LEU A 74 9.71 -8.74 14.05
N THR A 75 10.82 -9.34 14.48
CA THR A 75 11.14 -10.74 14.20
C THR A 75 10.09 -11.69 14.79
N GLU A 76 9.66 -11.47 16.03
CA GLU A 76 8.60 -12.25 16.68
C GLU A 76 7.28 -12.13 15.93
N SER A 77 6.87 -10.89 15.59
CA SER A 77 5.62 -10.61 14.88
C SER A 77 5.58 -11.23 13.48
N VAL A 78 6.71 -11.22 12.75
CA VAL A 78 6.80 -11.89 11.45
C VAL A 78 6.67 -13.40 11.60
N LYS A 79 7.41 -14.01 12.55
CA LYS A 79 7.31 -15.45 12.80
C LYS A 79 5.88 -15.87 13.15
N GLU A 80 5.17 -15.07 13.94
CA GLU A 80 3.77 -15.28 14.27
C GLU A 80 2.87 -15.18 13.02
N LEU A 81 3.03 -14.14 12.20
CA LEU A 81 2.26 -14.00 10.95
C LEU A 81 2.46 -15.21 10.03
N LEU A 82 3.69 -15.70 9.89
CA LEU A 82 3.99 -16.85 9.04
C LEU A 82 3.23 -18.11 9.46
N THR A 83 2.88 -18.25 10.75
CA THR A 83 2.04 -19.38 11.22
C THR A 83 0.59 -19.30 10.74
N CYS A 84 0.14 -18.11 10.32
CA CYS A 84 -1.19 -17.91 9.76
C CYS A 84 -1.26 -18.16 8.24
N GLN A 85 -0.13 -18.48 7.60
CA GLN A 85 -0.13 -18.78 6.16
C GLN A 85 -0.78 -20.13 5.88
N GLU A 86 -1.83 -20.12 5.08
CA GLU A 86 -2.54 -21.32 4.68
C GLU A 86 -1.73 -22.19 3.68
N ALA A 87 -2.15 -23.42 3.48
CA ALA A 87 -1.41 -24.40 2.67
C ALA A 87 -1.16 -23.94 1.23
N ASP A 88 -2.09 -23.18 0.63
CA ASP A 88 -1.96 -22.61 -0.71
C ASP A 88 -1.19 -21.27 -0.75
N GLY A 89 -0.71 -20.78 0.39
CA GLY A 89 0.08 -19.55 0.49
C GLY A 89 -0.71 -18.31 0.93
N ARG A 90 -2.03 -18.40 1.07
CA ARG A 90 -2.88 -17.27 1.46
C ARG A 90 -2.56 -16.79 2.89
N ILE A 91 -2.54 -15.47 3.09
CA ILE A 91 -2.55 -14.79 4.40
C ILE A 91 -3.62 -13.68 4.31
N SER A 92 -4.70 -13.78 5.05
CA SER A 92 -5.81 -12.81 4.98
C SER A 92 -6.56 -12.73 6.29
N THR A 93 -7.22 -11.58 6.53
CA THR A 93 -8.15 -11.34 7.63
C THR A 93 -9.61 -11.63 7.23
N TYR A 94 -9.83 -12.10 6.01
CA TYR A 94 -11.11 -12.57 5.50
C TYR A 94 -11.16 -14.09 5.48
N SER A 95 -12.33 -14.69 5.67
CA SER A 95 -12.52 -16.12 5.44
C SER A 95 -12.41 -16.47 3.95
N ARG A 96 -12.41 -17.77 3.64
CA ARG A 96 -12.43 -18.26 2.26
C ARG A 96 -13.73 -17.92 1.52
N GLN A 97 -14.83 -17.77 2.23
CA GLN A 97 -16.14 -17.46 1.66
C GLN A 97 -16.21 -16.00 1.17
N GLU A 98 -15.51 -15.12 1.87
CA GLU A 98 -15.47 -13.69 1.57
C GLU A 98 -14.17 -13.27 0.84
N GLU A 99 -13.46 -14.25 0.27
CA GLU A 99 -12.21 -13.99 -0.43
C GLU A 99 -12.43 -13.08 -1.65
N PHE A 100 -11.56 -12.08 -1.81
CA PHE A 100 -11.62 -11.06 -2.86
C PHE A 100 -12.88 -10.19 -2.84
N GLN A 101 -13.44 -9.97 -1.65
CA GLN A 101 -14.48 -8.99 -1.41
C GLN A 101 -13.96 -7.87 -0.51
N GLY A 102 -14.76 -6.83 -0.31
CA GLY A 102 -14.41 -5.72 0.57
C GLY A 102 -13.02 -5.16 0.32
N TRP A 103 -12.18 -5.25 1.34
CA TRP A 103 -10.80 -4.77 1.35
C TRP A 103 -9.75 -5.91 1.34
N ASP A 104 -10.13 -7.15 1.01
CA ASP A 104 -9.24 -8.30 1.12
C ASP A 104 -7.93 -8.11 0.34
N ILE A 105 -7.97 -7.74 -0.95
CA ILE A 105 -6.75 -7.49 -1.74
C ILE A 105 -5.95 -6.32 -1.20
N TRP A 106 -6.61 -5.26 -0.70
CA TRP A 106 -5.94 -4.16 -0.02
C TRP A 106 -5.17 -4.62 1.21
N CYS A 107 -5.78 -5.46 2.06
CA CYS A 107 -5.12 -6.06 3.22
C CYS A 107 -3.93 -6.93 2.81
N ARG A 108 -4.09 -7.77 1.79
CA ARG A 108 -3.03 -8.63 1.24
C ARG A 108 -1.88 -7.82 0.64
N LYS A 109 -2.16 -6.68 0.00
CA LYS A 109 -1.14 -5.72 -0.44
C LYS A 109 -0.23 -5.32 0.73
N TYR A 110 -0.83 -5.00 1.88
CA TYR A 110 -0.04 -4.60 3.05
C TYR A 110 0.72 -5.75 3.70
N VAL A 111 0.19 -6.97 3.65
CA VAL A 111 0.95 -8.17 4.03
C VAL A 111 2.23 -8.28 3.18
N LEU A 112 2.11 -8.19 1.86
CA LEU A 112 3.26 -8.22 0.95
C LEU A 112 4.26 -7.11 1.26
N LEU A 113 3.79 -5.86 1.43
CA LEU A 113 4.66 -4.73 1.77
C LEU A 113 5.39 -4.93 3.10
N GLY A 114 4.69 -5.44 4.12
CA GLY A 114 5.30 -5.74 5.41
C GLY A 114 6.38 -6.82 5.32
N LEU A 115 6.10 -7.92 4.62
CA LEU A 115 7.05 -9.01 4.40
C LEU A 115 8.28 -8.54 3.60
N ILE A 116 8.08 -7.79 2.52
CA ILE A 116 9.16 -7.23 1.69
C ILE A 116 10.07 -6.32 2.54
N HIS A 117 9.50 -5.39 3.30
CA HIS A 117 10.29 -4.48 4.12
C HIS A 117 11.03 -5.19 5.25
N PHE A 118 10.44 -6.23 5.85
CA PHE A 118 11.15 -7.03 6.84
C PHE A 118 12.27 -7.86 6.21
N HIS A 119 12.04 -8.46 5.04
CA HIS A 119 13.08 -9.18 4.28
C HIS A 119 14.30 -8.26 4.01
N GLU A 120 14.08 -7.00 3.65
CA GLU A 120 15.14 -6.01 3.38
C GLU A 120 16.04 -5.73 4.60
N ILE A 121 15.55 -5.93 5.81
CA ILE A 121 16.29 -5.68 7.07
C ILE A 121 16.69 -6.95 7.81
N CYS A 122 16.19 -8.10 7.41
CA CYS A 122 16.40 -9.36 8.13
C CYS A 122 17.85 -9.81 8.07
N ALA A 123 18.50 -9.91 9.24
CA ALA A 123 19.89 -10.34 9.35
C ALA A 123 20.04 -11.88 9.39
N GLU A 124 18.97 -12.62 9.71
CA GLU A 124 18.94 -14.08 9.80
C GLU A 124 18.67 -14.66 8.41
N ALA A 125 19.65 -15.24 7.74
CA ALA A 125 19.54 -15.72 6.36
C ALA A 125 18.38 -16.72 6.16
N GLU A 126 18.21 -17.67 7.08
CA GLU A 126 17.14 -18.65 6.99
C GLU A 126 15.75 -18.01 7.15
N LEU A 127 15.58 -17.12 8.11
CA LEU A 127 14.32 -16.40 8.30
C LEU A 127 14.03 -15.49 7.10
N SER A 128 15.05 -14.79 6.59
CA SER A 128 14.93 -13.93 5.40
C SER A 128 14.42 -14.71 4.19
N LYS A 129 14.94 -15.95 4.00
CA LYS A 129 14.49 -16.87 2.96
C LYS A 129 13.03 -17.30 3.18
N GLN A 130 12.67 -17.71 4.39
CA GLN A 130 11.28 -18.09 4.73
C GLN A 130 10.28 -16.95 4.50
N VAL A 131 10.66 -15.71 4.83
CA VAL A 131 9.84 -14.51 4.61
C VAL A 131 9.64 -14.25 3.12
N LEU A 132 10.69 -14.38 2.32
CA LEU A 132 10.60 -14.22 0.87
C LEU A 132 9.72 -15.31 0.25
N GLU A 133 9.93 -16.57 0.60
CA GLU A 133 9.11 -17.70 0.14
C GLU A 133 7.63 -17.53 0.54
N ALA A 134 7.36 -17.01 1.73
CA ALA A 134 6.00 -16.71 2.16
C ALA A 134 5.35 -15.59 1.34
N ALA A 135 6.09 -14.52 1.04
CA ALA A 135 5.62 -13.44 0.17
C ALA A 135 5.33 -13.94 -1.26
N GLU A 136 6.22 -14.77 -1.80
CA GLU A 136 6.04 -15.39 -3.12
C GLU A 136 4.79 -16.26 -3.17
N ARG A 137 4.64 -17.19 -2.23
CA ARG A 137 3.45 -18.05 -2.14
C ARG A 137 2.16 -17.24 -1.96
N HIS A 138 2.23 -16.14 -1.20
CA HIS A 138 1.09 -15.27 -0.99
C HIS A 138 0.67 -14.55 -2.27
N LEU A 139 1.63 -14.06 -3.06
CA LEU A 139 1.35 -13.47 -4.37
C LEU A 139 0.89 -14.52 -5.39
N ASP A 140 1.50 -15.72 -5.40
CA ASP A 140 1.11 -16.81 -6.27
C ASP A 140 -0.36 -17.20 -6.06
N ALA A 141 -0.83 -17.28 -4.80
CA ALA A 141 -2.22 -17.54 -4.46
C ALA A 141 -3.22 -16.46 -4.97
N ILE A 142 -2.75 -15.21 -5.09
CA ILE A 142 -3.55 -14.12 -5.69
C ILE A 142 -3.58 -14.29 -7.22
N ILE A 143 -2.44 -14.48 -7.85
CA ILE A 143 -2.31 -14.60 -9.32
C ILE A 143 -3.10 -15.81 -9.87
N GLU A 144 -3.18 -16.88 -9.10
CA GLU A 144 -3.96 -18.08 -9.48
C GLU A 144 -5.44 -17.74 -9.69
N ARG A 145 -6.00 -16.79 -8.92
CA ARG A 145 -7.44 -16.51 -8.86
C ARG A 145 -7.85 -15.13 -9.37
N ILE A 146 -6.88 -14.21 -9.46
CA ILE A 146 -7.08 -12.86 -10.02
C ILE A 146 -6.42 -12.78 -11.39
N GLY A 147 -7.13 -12.27 -12.37
CA GLY A 147 -6.61 -12.15 -13.72
C GLY A 147 -7.70 -12.18 -14.77
N GLU A 148 -7.30 -12.45 -16.00
CA GLU A 148 -8.21 -12.77 -17.11
C GLU A 148 -8.29 -14.28 -17.31
N GLY A 149 -9.42 -14.76 -17.78
CA GLY A 149 -9.66 -16.16 -18.08
C GLY A 149 -10.74 -16.80 -17.21
N GLU A 150 -11.11 -18.03 -17.58
CA GLU A 150 -12.16 -18.79 -16.91
C GLU A 150 -11.79 -19.07 -15.44
N GLY A 151 -12.70 -18.80 -14.52
CA GLY A 151 -12.52 -19.02 -13.08
C GLY A 151 -11.73 -17.94 -12.35
N LYS A 152 -11.20 -16.93 -13.05
CA LYS A 152 -10.51 -15.80 -12.42
C LYS A 152 -11.42 -14.58 -12.24
N LYS A 153 -11.24 -13.88 -11.11
CA LYS A 153 -11.89 -12.60 -10.85
C LYS A 153 -11.02 -11.46 -11.39
N ARG A 154 -11.61 -10.48 -12.07
CA ARG A 154 -10.86 -9.30 -12.53
C ARG A 154 -10.42 -8.47 -11.34
N ILE A 155 -9.21 -7.91 -11.40
CA ILE A 155 -8.64 -7.11 -10.30
C ILE A 155 -9.52 -5.90 -9.93
N THR A 156 -10.08 -5.22 -10.90
CA THR A 156 -10.97 -4.07 -10.69
C THR A 156 -12.33 -4.44 -10.06
N LEU A 157 -12.69 -5.73 -10.06
CA LEU A 157 -13.89 -6.27 -9.42
C LEU A 157 -13.60 -6.99 -8.10
N ALA A 158 -12.34 -7.09 -7.70
CA ALA A 158 -11.92 -7.78 -6.47
C ALA A 158 -12.00 -6.88 -5.24
N SER A 159 -13.01 -6.00 -5.20
CA SER A 159 -13.30 -5.05 -4.15
C SER A 159 -14.70 -4.47 -4.31
N ASP A 160 -15.33 -4.15 -3.20
CA ASP A 160 -16.66 -3.51 -3.17
C ASP A 160 -16.56 -1.98 -3.07
N ALA A 161 -15.36 -1.43 -2.98
CA ALA A 161 -15.12 -0.01 -2.79
C ALA A 161 -14.22 0.59 -3.89
N GLY A 162 -14.42 1.89 -4.15
CA GLY A 162 -13.52 2.69 -4.98
C GLY A 162 -13.34 2.18 -6.41
N LYS A 163 -14.34 1.50 -6.97
CA LYS A 163 -14.28 0.94 -8.34
C LYS A 163 -13.00 0.11 -8.60
N GLY A 164 -12.52 -0.59 -7.59
CA GLY A 164 -11.38 -1.48 -7.70
C GLY A 164 -9.99 -0.84 -7.57
N ILE A 165 -9.87 0.48 -7.36
CA ILE A 165 -8.53 1.10 -7.18
C ILE A 165 -7.80 0.60 -5.93
N ASN A 166 -8.53 0.21 -4.87
CA ASN A 166 -7.92 -0.39 -3.70
C ASN A 166 -7.27 -1.74 -4.01
N SER A 167 -7.91 -2.61 -4.80
CA SER A 167 -7.30 -3.87 -5.25
C SER A 167 -6.17 -3.64 -6.25
N SER A 168 -6.36 -2.76 -7.23
CA SER A 168 -5.33 -2.45 -8.25
C SER A 168 -4.07 -1.83 -7.65
N SER A 169 -4.17 -1.20 -6.47
CA SER A 169 -3.02 -0.65 -5.75
C SER A 169 -2.00 -1.70 -5.27
N ILE A 170 -2.32 -3.00 -5.39
CA ILE A 170 -1.35 -4.10 -5.15
C ILE A 170 -0.18 -4.05 -6.15
N LEU A 171 -0.28 -3.28 -7.22
CA LEU A 171 0.79 -3.09 -8.20
C LEU A 171 2.14 -2.75 -7.55
N GLU A 172 2.17 -1.93 -6.46
CA GLU A 172 3.42 -1.60 -5.77
C GLU A 172 4.15 -2.85 -5.26
N PRO A 173 3.57 -3.69 -4.37
CA PRO A 173 4.30 -4.86 -3.88
C PRO A 173 4.53 -5.94 -4.94
N VAL A 174 3.68 -6.05 -5.97
CA VAL A 174 3.90 -6.97 -7.09
C VAL A 174 5.20 -6.66 -7.80
N VAL A 175 5.39 -5.40 -8.18
CA VAL A 175 6.62 -4.96 -8.87
C VAL A 175 7.83 -5.02 -7.95
N ARG A 176 7.69 -4.63 -6.68
CA ARG A 176 8.79 -4.73 -5.70
C ARG A 176 9.22 -6.17 -5.48
N LEU A 177 8.27 -7.12 -5.41
CA LEU A 177 8.61 -8.53 -5.28
C LEU A 177 9.29 -9.06 -6.55
N TYR A 178 8.86 -8.62 -7.74
CA TYR A 178 9.55 -8.92 -8.99
C TYR A 178 11.01 -8.41 -8.99
N MET A 179 11.27 -7.24 -8.43
CA MET A 179 12.65 -6.70 -8.35
C MET A 179 13.56 -7.53 -7.44
N ILE A 180 13.01 -8.22 -6.43
CA ILE A 180 13.74 -9.09 -5.51
C ILE A 180 13.82 -10.53 -6.07
N SER A 181 12.72 -11.02 -6.59
CA SER A 181 12.55 -12.36 -7.14
C SER A 181 11.95 -12.26 -8.55
N PRO A 182 12.78 -12.19 -9.61
CA PRO A 182 12.35 -11.83 -10.96
C PRO A 182 11.66 -13.02 -11.66
N ARG A 183 10.49 -13.41 -11.18
CA ARG A 183 9.64 -14.42 -11.79
C ARG A 183 8.77 -13.78 -12.87
N ARG A 184 8.75 -14.35 -14.07
CA ARG A 184 8.01 -13.83 -15.21
C ARG A 184 6.53 -13.57 -14.90
N GLN A 185 5.88 -14.46 -14.18
CA GLN A 185 4.47 -14.33 -13.80
C GLN A 185 4.16 -13.07 -12.98
N TYR A 186 5.11 -12.54 -12.20
CA TYR A 186 4.91 -11.31 -11.44
C TYR A 186 4.89 -10.08 -12.34
N LEU A 187 5.76 -10.06 -13.35
CA LEU A 187 5.75 -8.99 -14.35
C LEU A 187 4.50 -9.06 -15.22
N GLU A 188 4.11 -10.26 -15.67
CA GLU A 188 2.87 -10.48 -16.43
C GLU A 188 1.62 -10.05 -15.63
N PHE A 189 1.63 -10.28 -14.32
CA PHE A 189 0.53 -9.80 -13.46
C PHE A 189 0.55 -8.29 -13.27
N ALA A 190 1.73 -7.66 -13.21
CA ALA A 190 1.85 -6.20 -13.20
C ALA A 190 1.36 -5.60 -14.54
N ASP A 191 1.75 -6.20 -15.69
CA ASP A 191 1.26 -5.82 -17.01
C ASP A 191 -0.28 -5.87 -17.04
N TYR A 192 -0.87 -6.98 -16.58
CA TYR A 192 -2.32 -7.16 -16.47
C TYR A 192 -3.00 -6.07 -15.63
N ILE A 193 -2.45 -5.69 -14.47
CA ILE A 193 -3.02 -4.64 -13.61
C ILE A 193 -3.03 -3.30 -14.34
N VAL A 194 -1.92 -2.96 -15.02
CA VAL A 194 -1.79 -1.68 -15.75
C VAL A 194 -2.74 -1.67 -16.96
N GLU A 195 -2.83 -2.76 -17.73
CA GLU A 195 -3.72 -2.90 -18.88
C GLU A 195 -5.21 -2.82 -18.51
N ASN A 196 -5.58 -3.19 -17.27
CA ASN A 196 -6.94 -3.02 -16.75
C ASN A 196 -7.25 -1.59 -16.28
N GLY A 197 -6.31 -0.65 -16.40
CA GLY A 197 -6.51 0.77 -16.15
C GLY A 197 -6.72 1.19 -14.69
N GLY A 198 -6.53 0.29 -13.73
CA GLY A 198 -6.59 0.56 -12.28
C GLY A 198 -8.00 0.72 -11.70
N ALA A 199 -9.01 1.15 -12.44
CA ALA A 199 -10.40 1.28 -11.99
C ALA A 199 -11.39 0.65 -12.95
N GLU A 200 -12.53 0.18 -12.42
CA GLU A 200 -13.60 -0.37 -13.25
C GLU A 200 -14.23 0.72 -14.14
N GLY A 201 -14.18 0.47 -15.45
CA GLY A 201 -14.76 1.35 -16.46
C GLY A 201 -14.03 2.68 -16.67
N PHE A 202 -12.85 2.86 -16.09
CA PHE A 202 -12.05 4.07 -16.28
C PHE A 202 -10.55 3.79 -16.12
N ASP A 203 -9.77 4.13 -17.13
CA ASP A 203 -8.32 4.00 -17.08
C ASP A 203 -7.69 5.23 -16.42
N ILE A 204 -7.36 5.11 -15.12
CA ILE A 204 -6.73 6.20 -14.34
C ILE A 204 -5.32 6.51 -14.82
N PHE A 205 -4.59 5.51 -15.34
CA PHE A 205 -3.20 5.66 -15.77
C PHE A 205 -3.14 6.39 -17.12
N GLN A 206 -3.98 5.97 -18.05
CA GLN A 206 -4.09 6.64 -19.35
C GLN A 206 -4.67 8.06 -19.21
N ALA A 207 -5.66 8.26 -18.33
CA ALA A 207 -6.23 9.59 -18.06
C ALA A 207 -5.16 10.57 -17.53
N ALA A 208 -4.27 10.10 -16.65
CA ALA A 208 -3.15 10.90 -16.17
C ALA A 208 -2.14 11.18 -17.29
N PHE A 209 -1.84 10.19 -18.15
CA PHE A 209 -0.96 10.41 -19.29
C PHE A 209 -1.55 11.40 -20.30
N GLU A 210 -2.83 11.38 -20.56
CA GLU A 210 -3.49 12.33 -21.47
C GLU A 210 -3.56 13.74 -20.90
N ASP A 211 -3.49 13.89 -19.58
CA ASP A 211 -3.45 15.18 -18.86
C ASP A 211 -4.65 16.10 -19.15
N ARG A 212 -5.83 15.51 -19.38
CA ARG A 212 -7.05 16.25 -19.73
C ARG A 212 -7.95 16.54 -18.53
N LEU A 213 -7.83 15.72 -17.47
CA LEU A 213 -8.66 15.78 -16.27
C LEU A 213 -7.78 15.95 -15.04
N TYR A 214 -8.27 16.71 -14.08
CA TYR A 214 -7.70 16.72 -12.74
C TYR A 214 -8.14 15.46 -11.95
N PRO A 215 -7.35 14.98 -10.99
CA PRO A 215 -7.71 13.79 -10.20
C PRO A 215 -9.05 13.89 -9.47
N TYR A 216 -9.50 15.09 -9.10
CA TYR A 216 -10.84 15.30 -8.52
C TYR A 216 -11.99 15.20 -9.52
N GLU A 217 -11.71 15.16 -10.81
CA GLU A 217 -12.69 14.99 -11.89
C GLU A 217 -12.83 13.53 -12.32
N TYR A 218 -12.00 12.62 -11.80
CA TYR A 218 -12.09 11.20 -12.10
C TYR A 218 -13.40 10.62 -11.54
N PRO A 219 -13.97 9.57 -12.14
CA PRO A 219 -15.18 8.93 -11.63
C PRO A 219 -14.97 8.20 -10.28
N VAL A 220 -13.73 8.12 -9.83
CA VAL A 220 -13.31 7.66 -8.51
C VAL A 220 -12.23 8.58 -7.98
N VAL A 221 -12.46 9.17 -6.81
CA VAL A 221 -11.62 10.24 -6.24
C VAL A 221 -11.03 9.89 -4.87
N LYS A 222 -11.01 8.62 -4.51
CA LYS A 222 -10.43 8.13 -3.26
C LYS A 222 -8.92 8.35 -3.27
N ALA A 223 -8.46 9.37 -2.56
CA ALA A 223 -7.13 9.96 -2.71
C ALA A 223 -5.98 9.01 -2.35
N TYR A 224 -6.12 8.29 -1.22
CA TYR A 224 -5.08 7.39 -0.74
C TYR A 224 -4.84 6.24 -1.73
N GLU A 225 -5.91 5.59 -2.17
CA GLU A 225 -5.85 4.46 -3.08
C GLU A 225 -5.36 4.88 -4.47
N LEU A 226 -5.83 6.02 -5.00
CA LEU A 226 -5.32 6.57 -6.25
C LEU A 226 -3.81 6.79 -6.19
N MET A 227 -3.31 7.52 -5.19
CA MET A 227 -1.87 7.74 -5.03
C MET A 227 -1.11 6.41 -4.87
N SER A 228 -1.69 5.42 -4.20
CA SER A 228 -1.08 4.09 -4.08
C SER A 228 -0.98 3.35 -5.42
N CYS A 229 -1.95 3.53 -6.33
CA CYS A 229 -1.86 3.00 -7.69
C CYS A 229 -0.71 3.65 -8.46
N PHE A 230 -0.54 4.96 -8.34
CA PHE A 230 0.55 5.69 -9.01
C PHE A 230 1.93 5.42 -8.38
N GLU A 231 2.01 5.11 -7.07
CA GLU A 231 3.25 4.56 -6.49
C GLU A 231 3.65 3.25 -7.18
N GLY A 232 2.67 2.35 -7.40
CA GLY A 232 2.88 1.10 -8.14
C GLY A 232 3.29 1.34 -9.59
N LEU A 233 2.61 2.27 -10.28
CA LEU A 233 2.92 2.62 -11.67
C LEU A 233 4.34 3.19 -11.82
N LEU A 234 4.83 3.95 -10.83
CA LEU A 234 6.20 4.47 -10.85
C LEU A 234 7.23 3.33 -10.82
N PHE A 235 7.06 2.34 -9.95
CA PHE A 235 7.93 1.15 -9.92
C PHE A 235 7.82 0.34 -11.21
N TYR A 236 6.60 0.20 -11.74
CA TYR A 236 6.36 -0.48 -13.01
C TYR A 236 7.10 0.21 -14.17
N ALA A 237 6.98 1.54 -14.29
CA ALA A 237 7.67 2.32 -15.29
C ALA A 237 9.20 2.17 -15.21
N GLN A 238 9.77 2.10 -13.99
CA GLN A 238 11.20 1.88 -13.77
C GLN A 238 11.65 0.49 -14.24
N VAL A 239 10.88 -0.55 -13.95
CA VAL A 239 11.21 -1.93 -14.35
C VAL A 239 11.06 -2.13 -15.85
N LYS A 240 9.99 -1.62 -16.44
CA LYS A 240 9.72 -1.70 -17.89
C LYS A 240 10.59 -0.74 -18.70
N LYS A 241 11.16 0.28 -18.05
CA LYS A 241 11.89 1.41 -18.70
C LYS A 241 11.01 2.14 -19.71
N GLU A 242 9.74 2.30 -19.39
CA GLU A 242 8.74 2.95 -20.24
C GLU A 242 8.50 4.39 -19.80
N GLU A 243 8.97 5.34 -20.61
CA GLU A 243 8.82 6.77 -20.32
C GLU A 243 7.35 7.21 -20.34
N HIS A 244 6.48 6.53 -21.11
CA HIS A 244 5.05 6.78 -21.13
C HIS A 244 4.43 6.76 -19.73
N TRP A 245 4.64 5.68 -18.98
CA TRP A 245 4.08 5.53 -17.63
C TRP A 245 4.78 6.43 -16.61
N ARG A 246 6.07 6.71 -16.79
CA ARG A 246 6.76 7.69 -15.98
C ARG A 246 6.15 9.09 -16.14
N GLN A 247 5.83 9.50 -17.38
CA GLN A 247 5.14 10.76 -17.64
C GLN A 247 3.73 10.79 -17.06
N ALA A 248 2.98 9.68 -17.08
CA ALA A 248 1.69 9.59 -16.40
C ALA A 248 1.78 9.90 -14.92
N VAL A 249 2.79 9.33 -14.22
CA VAL A 249 3.02 9.61 -12.79
C VAL A 249 3.38 11.08 -12.54
N ILE A 250 4.25 11.66 -13.37
CA ILE A 250 4.66 13.06 -13.23
C ILE A 250 3.44 13.98 -13.41
N ARG A 251 2.67 13.80 -14.48
CA ARG A 251 1.47 14.61 -14.74
C ARG A 251 0.42 14.48 -13.64
N PHE A 252 0.21 13.26 -13.13
CA PHE A 252 -0.66 13.05 -11.98
C PHE A 252 -0.17 13.84 -10.75
N ALA A 253 1.13 13.79 -10.45
CA ALA A 253 1.72 14.52 -9.33
C ALA A 253 1.61 16.05 -9.53
N ASP A 254 1.88 16.56 -10.73
CA ASP A 254 1.75 17.99 -11.05
C ASP A 254 0.30 18.46 -10.86
N ARG A 255 -0.68 17.69 -11.33
CA ARG A 255 -2.11 17.99 -11.12
C ARG A 255 -2.52 17.99 -9.66
N LEU A 256 -1.94 17.08 -8.83
CA LEU A 256 -2.16 17.10 -7.38
C LEU A 256 -1.53 18.32 -6.72
N LEU A 257 -0.34 18.75 -7.13
CA LEU A 257 0.28 19.99 -6.64
C LEU A 257 -0.59 21.21 -6.93
N GLU A 258 -1.15 21.29 -8.13
CA GLU A 258 -1.99 22.40 -8.55
C GLU A 258 -3.35 22.44 -7.82
N SER A 259 -4.00 21.28 -7.67
CA SER A 259 -5.41 21.23 -7.28
C SER A 259 -5.68 20.73 -5.86
N GLU A 260 -4.79 19.90 -5.30
CA GLU A 260 -5.07 19.21 -4.04
C GLU A 260 -4.15 19.62 -2.88
N SER A 261 -3.02 20.25 -3.16
CA SER A 261 -2.11 20.69 -2.10
C SER A 261 -2.61 21.96 -1.42
N VAL A 262 -2.82 21.90 -0.12
CA VAL A 262 -3.24 23.06 0.67
C VAL A 262 -2.02 23.77 1.31
N ILE A 263 -2.23 24.97 1.83
CA ILE A 263 -1.16 25.82 2.38
C ILE A 263 -0.32 25.17 3.48
N VAL A 264 -0.90 24.23 4.22
CA VAL A 264 -0.18 23.46 5.25
C VAL A 264 0.47 22.18 4.70
N GLY A 265 0.46 21.98 3.40
CA GLY A 265 1.08 20.83 2.74
C GLY A 265 0.25 19.54 2.73
N GLY A 266 -0.96 19.56 3.29
CA GLY A 266 -1.88 18.42 3.24
C GLY A 266 -2.60 18.31 1.91
N SER A 267 -3.31 17.20 1.69
CA SER A 267 -4.07 16.90 0.48
C SER A 267 -5.36 16.16 0.83
N GLY A 268 -6.40 16.26 -0.01
CA GLY A 268 -7.67 15.56 0.19
C GLY A 268 -8.47 16.11 1.37
N CYS A 269 -9.00 17.35 1.27
CA CYS A 269 -9.58 18.05 2.40
C CYS A 269 -11.05 17.66 2.72
N ARG A 270 -11.62 16.66 2.05
CA ARG A 270 -12.95 16.14 2.36
C ARG A 270 -12.88 14.63 2.58
N HIS A 271 -12.60 14.25 3.82
CA HIS A 271 -12.27 12.87 4.16
C HIS A 271 -11.10 12.40 3.29
N GLU A 272 -11.05 11.22 2.83
CA GLU A 272 -9.98 10.72 1.95
C GLU A 272 -10.21 11.02 0.45
N LEU A 273 -10.90 12.09 0.10
CA LEU A 273 -11.28 12.35 -1.29
C LEU A 273 -10.53 13.54 -1.88
N PHE A 274 -10.13 13.43 -3.13
CA PHE A 274 -9.78 14.59 -3.95
C PHE A 274 -11.05 15.38 -4.27
N ASN A 275 -11.01 16.68 -4.08
CA ASN A 275 -12.17 17.56 -4.24
C ASN A 275 -11.78 19.01 -4.55
N HIS A 276 -10.65 19.22 -5.22
CA HIS A 276 -10.05 20.53 -5.46
C HIS A 276 -9.69 21.23 -4.13
N SER A 277 -8.92 20.54 -3.31
CA SER A 277 -8.61 20.96 -1.94
C SER A 277 -7.94 22.32 -1.86
N SER A 278 -7.13 22.71 -2.85
CA SER A 278 -6.50 24.04 -2.93
C SER A 278 -7.53 25.17 -3.01
N LEU A 279 -8.65 24.97 -3.69
CA LEU A 279 -9.76 25.92 -3.74
C LEU A 279 -10.62 25.82 -2.47
N MET A 280 -10.94 24.61 -2.04
CA MET A 280 -11.81 24.36 -0.88
C MET A 280 -11.24 24.92 0.42
N GLN A 281 -9.91 25.02 0.57
CA GLN A 281 -9.28 25.61 1.76
C GLN A 281 -9.60 27.11 1.94
N THR A 282 -10.05 27.80 0.89
CA THR A 282 -10.40 29.24 0.95
C THR A 282 -11.77 29.51 1.58
N GLY A 283 -12.59 28.47 1.78
CA GLY A 283 -13.91 28.61 2.42
C GLY A 283 -13.79 28.99 3.89
N THR A 284 -14.70 29.84 4.34
CA THR A 284 -14.73 30.37 5.72
C THR A 284 -15.65 29.59 6.64
N GLU A 285 -16.50 28.72 6.11
CA GLU A 285 -17.42 27.92 6.89
C GLU A 285 -16.87 26.51 7.13
N TYR A 286 -17.06 26.01 8.37
CA TYR A 286 -16.73 24.64 8.70
C TYR A 286 -17.86 23.72 8.22
N ASP A 287 -17.55 22.86 7.26
CA ASP A 287 -18.47 21.92 6.65
C ASP A 287 -17.98 20.44 6.77
N GLY A 288 -17.22 20.14 7.81
CA GLY A 288 -16.62 18.81 8.01
C GLY A 288 -15.31 18.59 7.24
N ARG A 289 -14.70 19.65 6.72
CA ARG A 289 -13.38 19.55 6.05
C ARG A 289 -12.32 19.06 7.03
N MET A 290 -11.56 18.09 6.61
CA MET A 290 -10.39 17.64 7.34
C MET A 290 -9.36 17.08 6.36
N LEU A 291 -8.09 17.33 6.67
CA LEU A 291 -6.97 16.71 5.98
C LEU A 291 -6.62 15.41 6.70
N GLU A 292 -6.81 14.30 6.03
CA GLU A 292 -6.45 13.04 6.63
C GLU A 292 -4.95 12.78 6.55
N THR A 293 -4.37 12.36 7.66
CA THR A 293 -2.92 12.12 7.77
C THR A 293 -2.45 11.04 6.80
N CYS A 294 -3.23 9.99 6.56
CA CYS A 294 -2.86 8.90 5.65
C CYS A 294 -2.74 9.38 4.20
N VAL A 295 -3.63 10.27 3.74
CA VAL A 295 -3.56 10.90 2.41
C VAL A 295 -2.29 11.73 2.29
N THR A 296 -2.02 12.60 3.27
CA THR A 296 -0.84 13.46 3.28
C THR A 296 0.47 12.63 3.29
N VAL A 297 0.56 11.59 4.12
CA VAL A 297 1.75 10.72 4.18
C VAL A 297 1.95 9.96 2.86
N THR A 298 0.87 9.52 2.21
CA THR A 298 0.97 8.84 0.91
C THR A 298 1.42 9.80 -0.18
N TRP A 299 0.95 11.05 -0.14
CA TRP A 299 1.44 12.12 -1.01
C TRP A 299 2.95 12.37 -0.81
N MET A 300 3.40 12.49 0.45
CA MET A 300 4.83 12.63 0.75
C MET A 300 5.66 11.44 0.23
N LYS A 301 5.13 10.21 0.33
CA LYS A 301 5.79 9.01 -0.20
C LYS A 301 5.94 9.09 -1.72
N LEU A 302 4.88 9.43 -2.44
CA LEU A 302 4.90 9.55 -3.91
C LEU A 302 5.93 10.58 -4.36
N LEU A 303 5.97 11.77 -3.71
CA LEU A 303 6.92 12.83 -4.02
C LEU A 303 8.38 12.48 -3.68
N SER A 304 8.62 11.55 -2.75
CA SER A 304 9.97 11.16 -2.32
C SER A 304 10.62 10.10 -3.21
N ARG A 305 9.90 9.58 -4.18
CA ARG A 305 10.33 8.50 -5.11
C ARG A 305 10.86 9.07 -6.42
#